data_c8b75c920445160887639c9c83a71bfb
#
_entry.id   c8b75c920445160887639c9c83a71bfb
#
_cell.length_a   1.000
_cell.length_b   1.000
_cell.length_c   1.000
_cell.angle_alpha   90.00
_cell.angle_beta   90.00
_cell.angle_gamma   90.00
#
_symmetry.space_group_name_H-M   'P 1'
#
loop_
_entity.id
_entity.type
_entity.pdbx_description
1 polymer ?
#
loop_
_entity_poly.entity_id
_entity_poly.type
_entity_poly.pdbx_seq_one_letter_code
_entity_poly.pdbx_strand_id
1 'polypeptide(L)'
;MSRGWIVWAAVALSALLAGCDPVTKPAREEQGAQQAPPDVRAQLNARLQICPAQKEPARTVCAAEELAALSREVAGVLAEQASQLSPEGRRLLIENQAEWARMELEVCVLSADRTLTLPACMKRALTERLRNADQAVQALGGYVIQRMERLAATPLPQGQGEADFGAPVVATRINWPRIDVPPGAKAARFNEVAAQLPPSSRELVETVVDYAIAYAGPTLISVQFTTYTYAPGAAHPGGGAEALNFLMAAGRTLEPADVFKADTDWQTFLVNRAASGLADVFAEFGEPPGPELLRDAVTKPRLWVISENGLTLLFPPYALGGPWALGAQEVRISWAELQPYLRADAPAPFGSS
;
A
#
# COMPACT_ATOMS: atom_id res chain seq x y z
N MET A 1 -32.41 19.49 -46.31
CA MET A 1 -33.06 20.76 -46.73
C MET A 1 -33.58 21.45 -45.50
N SER A 2 -33.38 22.76 -45.43
CA SER A 2 -33.85 23.79 -44.53
C SER A 2 -33.24 23.82 -43.10
N ARG A 3 -32.41 24.67 -42.98
CA ARG A 3 -31.86 25.70 -42.12
C ARG A 3 -32.97 26.49 -41.37
N GLY A 4 -32.79 26.69 -40.11
CA GLY A 4 -33.54 27.62 -39.25
C GLY A 4 -32.63 28.31 -38.26
N TRP A 5 -32.29 29.55 -38.52
CA TRP A 5 -31.60 30.52 -37.67
C TRP A 5 -32.64 31.29 -36.86
N ILE A 6 -32.41 31.49 -35.58
CA ILE A 6 -33.03 32.56 -34.75
C ILE A 6 -31.97 33.00 -33.73
N VAL A 7 -31.35 34.06 -33.92
CA VAL A 7 -31.40 35.49 -33.54
C VAL A 7 -31.47 35.78 -32.03
N TRP A 8 -30.46 36.52 -31.63
CA TRP A 8 -30.16 37.20 -30.38
C TRP A 8 -31.30 38.07 -29.80
N ALA A 9 -31.40 38.14 -28.47
CA ALA A 9 -31.91 39.29 -27.76
C ALA A 9 -31.01 39.56 -26.53
N ALA A 10 -30.30 40.66 -26.61
CA ALA A 10 -29.56 41.28 -25.53
C ALA A 10 -30.54 42.08 -24.66
N VAL A 11 -30.51 41.86 -23.35
CA VAL A 11 -31.07 42.79 -22.36
C VAL A 11 -29.94 43.20 -21.42
N ALA A 12 -29.56 44.46 -21.57
CA ALA A 12 -28.69 45.13 -20.61
C ALA A 12 -29.53 45.60 -19.43
N LEU A 13 -29.11 45.29 -18.21
CA LEU A 13 -29.58 46.01 -17.03
C LEU A 13 -28.37 46.36 -16.13
N SER A 14 -28.31 47.64 -15.82
CA SER A 14 -27.23 48.37 -15.20
C SER A 14 -27.12 48.13 -13.69
N ALA A 15 -25.91 48.05 -13.22
CA ALA A 15 -25.30 48.53 -11.99
C ALA A 15 -26.13 48.66 -10.69
N LEU A 16 -25.68 47.87 -9.68
CA LEU A 16 -25.54 48.40 -8.32
C LEU A 16 -24.26 47.82 -7.73
N LEU A 17 -23.25 48.65 -7.53
CA LEU A 17 -22.02 48.42 -6.84
C LEU A 17 -22.30 48.26 -5.35
N ALA A 18 -22.26 47.03 -4.83
CA ALA A 18 -22.07 46.79 -3.42
C ALA A 18 -20.73 46.01 -3.30
N GLY A 19 -19.75 46.66 -2.68
CA GLY A 19 -18.43 46.09 -2.47
C GLY A 19 -18.51 44.81 -1.63
N CYS A 20 -18.11 43.71 -2.23
CA CYS A 20 -17.70 42.53 -1.51
C CYS A 20 -16.17 42.50 -1.51
N ASP A 21 -15.59 42.72 -0.35
CA ASP A 21 -14.18 42.47 -0.12
C ASP A 21 -13.86 41.03 -0.54
N PRO A 22 -12.80 40.80 -1.28
CA PRO A 22 -12.37 39.46 -1.56
C PRO A 22 -11.94 38.79 -0.25
N VAL A 23 -12.69 37.78 0.19
CA VAL A 23 -12.23 36.86 1.23
C VAL A 23 -10.95 36.23 0.70
N THR A 24 -9.84 36.81 1.15
CA THR A 24 -8.53 36.19 0.96
C THR A 24 -8.57 34.82 1.65
N LYS A 25 -8.62 33.74 0.86
CA LYS A 25 -8.30 32.41 1.36
C LYS A 25 -6.99 32.53 2.14
N PRO A 26 -6.91 32.02 3.39
CA PRO A 26 -5.64 31.95 4.06
C PRO A 26 -4.70 31.17 3.14
N ALA A 27 -3.60 31.79 2.79
CA ALA A 27 -2.50 31.11 2.12
C ALA A 27 -2.19 29.88 2.97
N ARG A 28 -2.34 28.70 2.35
CA ARG A 28 -1.84 27.46 2.91
C ARG A 28 -0.36 27.72 3.13
N GLU A 29 0.03 27.91 4.38
CA GLU A 29 1.44 27.88 4.73
C GLU A 29 1.94 26.55 4.23
N GLU A 30 2.63 26.55 3.11
CA GLU A 30 3.53 25.52 2.73
C GLU A 30 4.51 25.41 3.89
N GLN A 31 4.27 24.44 4.78
CA GLN A 31 5.30 23.99 5.70
C GLN A 31 6.42 23.52 4.80
N GLY A 32 7.33 24.44 4.56
CA GLY A 32 8.50 24.20 3.72
C GLY A 32 9.18 22.95 4.25
N ALA A 33 9.19 21.88 3.46
CA ALA A 33 9.96 20.69 3.74
C ALA A 33 11.36 21.17 4.13
N GLN A 34 11.71 21.03 5.41
CA GLN A 34 12.99 21.45 5.94
C GLN A 34 14.04 20.59 5.22
N GLN A 35 14.60 21.14 4.14
CA GLN A 35 15.67 20.48 3.42
C GLN A 35 16.80 20.22 4.42
N ALA A 36 17.12 18.94 4.59
CA ALA A 36 18.25 18.55 5.41
C ALA A 36 19.50 19.34 4.95
N PRO A 37 20.39 19.74 5.88
CA PRO A 37 21.62 20.41 5.50
C PRO A 37 22.34 19.67 4.36
N PRO A 38 22.99 20.36 3.41
CA PRO A 38 23.58 19.73 2.21
C PRO A 38 24.56 18.61 2.51
N ASP A 39 25.28 18.69 3.61
CA ASP A 39 26.22 17.67 4.09
C ASP A 39 25.51 16.39 4.53
N VAL A 40 24.38 16.49 5.24
CA VAL A 40 23.57 15.35 5.70
C VAL A 40 22.98 14.62 4.49
N ARG A 41 22.49 15.36 3.49
CA ARG A 41 21.97 14.76 2.26
C ARG A 41 23.05 14.02 1.50
N ALA A 42 24.25 14.59 1.39
CA ALA A 42 25.38 13.94 0.73
C ALA A 42 25.81 12.66 1.46
N GLN A 43 25.87 12.69 2.80
CA GLN A 43 26.18 11.52 3.62
C GLN A 43 25.10 10.42 3.50
N LEU A 44 23.82 10.80 3.52
CA LEU A 44 22.72 9.86 3.31
C LEU A 44 22.79 9.21 1.92
N ASN A 45 22.99 10.05 0.89
CA ASN A 45 23.11 9.57 -0.49
C ASN A 45 24.25 8.56 -0.63
N ALA A 46 25.43 8.87 -0.09
CA ALA A 46 26.57 7.95 -0.12
C ALA A 46 26.29 6.61 0.59
N ARG A 47 25.50 6.61 1.66
CA ARG A 47 25.13 5.39 2.42
C ARG A 47 24.03 4.58 1.75
N LEU A 48 23.19 5.20 0.94
CA LEU A 48 22.06 4.56 0.26
C LEU A 48 22.44 3.97 -1.10
N GLN A 49 23.62 4.29 -1.64
CA GLN A 49 24.10 3.70 -2.89
C GLN A 49 24.55 2.24 -2.68
N ILE A 50 24.22 1.38 -3.64
CA ILE A 50 24.84 0.04 -3.72
C ILE A 50 26.21 0.09 -4.39
N CYS A 51 26.45 1.07 -5.26
CA CYS A 51 27.70 1.37 -5.90
C CYS A 51 28.35 2.58 -5.19
N PRO A 52 29.04 2.32 -4.13
CA PRO A 52 30.48 2.24 -4.13
C PRO A 52 31.01 0.90 -3.58
N ALA A 53 30.30 -0.19 -3.73
CA ALA A 53 30.77 -1.48 -3.21
C ALA A 53 32.13 -1.89 -3.81
N GLN A 54 33.03 -2.31 -2.92
CA GLN A 54 34.39 -2.70 -3.27
C GLN A 54 34.57 -4.21 -3.40
N LYS A 55 33.52 -4.99 -3.04
CA LYS A 55 33.57 -6.46 -3.01
C LYS A 55 32.72 -7.07 -4.13
N GLU A 56 33.20 -8.20 -4.64
CA GLU A 56 32.40 -9.03 -5.56
C GLU A 56 31.18 -9.63 -4.84
N PRO A 57 30.05 -9.89 -5.54
CA PRO A 57 29.79 -9.59 -6.97
C PRO A 57 29.36 -8.14 -7.24
N ALA A 58 29.11 -7.33 -6.21
CA ALA A 58 28.64 -5.94 -6.38
C ALA A 58 29.65 -5.06 -7.16
N ARG A 59 30.95 -5.30 -7.04
CA ARG A 59 31.97 -4.59 -7.81
C ARG A 59 31.80 -4.79 -9.32
N THR A 60 31.50 -6.00 -9.75
CA THR A 60 31.24 -6.30 -11.16
C THR A 60 30.00 -5.56 -11.67
N VAL A 61 28.91 -5.51 -10.89
CA VAL A 61 27.71 -4.74 -11.22
C VAL A 61 28.05 -3.25 -11.33
N CYS A 62 28.77 -2.70 -10.36
CA CYS A 62 29.09 -1.27 -10.27
C CYS A 62 30.13 -0.81 -11.31
N ALA A 63 30.83 -1.73 -11.99
CA ALA A 63 31.69 -1.41 -13.13
C ALA A 63 30.91 -0.92 -14.36
N ALA A 64 29.60 -1.23 -14.44
CA ALA A 64 28.72 -0.72 -15.49
C ALA A 64 28.24 0.70 -15.12
N GLU A 65 28.61 1.70 -15.91
CA GLU A 65 28.26 3.11 -15.63
C GLU A 65 26.74 3.34 -15.51
N GLU A 66 25.93 2.68 -16.32
CA GLU A 66 24.47 2.74 -16.26
C GLU A 66 23.92 2.29 -14.89
N LEU A 67 24.44 1.20 -14.34
CA LEU A 67 24.01 0.69 -13.02
C LEU A 67 24.47 1.58 -11.88
N ALA A 68 25.66 2.12 -11.99
CA ALA A 68 26.18 3.12 -11.05
C ALA A 68 25.32 4.41 -11.08
N ALA A 69 24.87 4.83 -12.28
CA ALA A 69 23.97 5.98 -12.42
C ALA A 69 22.59 5.71 -11.77
N LEU A 70 21.95 4.58 -12.08
CA LEU A 70 20.69 4.18 -11.45
C LEU A 70 20.82 4.08 -9.92
N SER A 71 21.90 3.52 -9.42
CA SER A 71 22.16 3.43 -7.98
C SER A 71 22.23 4.82 -7.33
N ARG A 72 22.89 5.79 -7.97
CA ARG A 72 22.92 7.19 -7.49
C ARG A 72 21.54 7.85 -7.52
N GLU A 73 20.75 7.56 -8.56
CA GLU A 73 19.40 8.12 -8.70
C GLU A 73 18.46 7.61 -7.60
N VAL A 74 18.42 6.29 -7.36
CA VAL A 74 17.70 5.69 -6.24
C VAL A 74 18.12 6.31 -4.91
N ALA A 75 19.43 6.42 -4.66
CA ALA A 75 19.95 6.99 -3.43
C ALA A 75 19.57 8.47 -3.28
N GLY A 76 19.53 9.22 -4.37
CA GLY A 76 19.09 10.61 -4.40
C GLY A 76 17.64 10.79 -3.95
N VAL A 77 16.72 9.99 -4.53
CA VAL A 77 15.29 10.03 -4.15
C VAL A 77 15.11 9.62 -2.70
N LEU A 78 15.72 8.52 -2.26
CA LEU A 78 15.63 8.08 -0.86
C LEU A 78 16.22 9.10 0.13
N ALA A 79 17.29 9.81 -0.24
CA ALA A 79 17.87 10.85 0.59
C ALA A 79 16.95 12.07 0.73
N GLU A 80 16.17 12.41 -0.30
CA GLU A 80 15.11 13.42 -0.22
C GLU A 80 14.01 13.00 0.76
N GLN A 81 13.52 11.78 0.65
CA GLN A 81 12.53 11.20 1.56
C GLN A 81 13.03 11.19 3.01
N ALA A 82 14.32 10.87 3.22
CA ALA A 82 14.95 10.84 4.54
C ALA A 82 14.91 12.18 5.28
N SER A 83 14.76 13.32 4.56
CA SER A 83 14.65 14.63 5.19
C SER A 83 13.45 14.76 6.14
N GLN A 84 12.37 14.01 5.89
CA GLN A 84 11.13 14.01 6.65
C GLN A 84 11.21 13.08 7.89
N LEU A 85 12.20 12.21 7.95
CA LEU A 85 12.32 11.18 8.98
C LEU A 85 13.07 11.68 10.23
N SER A 86 12.72 11.08 11.36
CA SER A 86 13.50 11.16 12.60
C SER A 86 14.91 10.56 12.40
N PRO A 87 15.86 10.78 13.31
CA PRO A 87 17.16 10.10 13.25
C PRO A 87 17.05 8.58 13.20
N GLU A 88 16.10 8.00 13.93
CA GLU A 88 15.82 6.57 13.92
C GLU A 88 15.23 6.12 12.59
N GLY A 89 14.25 6.85 12.03
CA GLY A 89 13.71 6.56 10.72
C GLY A 89 14.76 6.56 9.61
N ARG A 90 15.70 7.52 9.64
CA ARG A 90 16.83 7.57 8.69
C ARG A 90 17.74 6.34 8.81
N ARG A 91 18.04 5.91 10.05
CA ARG A 91 18.83 4.70 10.29
C ARG A 91 18.15 3.48 9.67
N LEU A 92 16.85 3.31 9.94
CA LEU A 92 16.05 2.21 9.39
C LEU A 92 15.95 2.25 7.86
N LEU A 93 15.81 3.44 7.26
CA LEU A 93 15.79 3.58 5.80
C LEU A 93 17.10 3.09 5.16
N ILE A 94 18.23 3.43 5.78
CA ILE A 94 19.55 2.98 5.31
C ILE A 94 19.69 1.46 5.45
N GLU A 95 19.24 0.91 6.56
CA GLU A 95 19.26 -0.55 6.79
C GLU A 95 18.37 -1.29 5.79
N ASN A 96 17.14 -0.83 5.57
CA ASN A 96 16.24 -1.38 4.56
C ASN A 96 16.88 -1.35 3.16
N GLN A 97 17.51 -0.23 2.78
CA GLN A 97 18.16 -0.12 1.47
C GLN A 97 19.36 -1.07 1.33
N ALA A 98 20.16 -1.21 2.38
CA ALA A 98 21.29 -2.13 2.38
C ALA A 98 20.83 -3.60 2.30
N GLU A 99 19.77 -3.96 3.02
CA GLU A 99 19.19 -5.29 2.98
C GLU A 99 18.56 -5.59 1.62
N TRP A 100 17.84 -4.63 1.04
CA TRP A 100 17.31 -4.73 -0.30
C TRP A 100 18.43 -4.99 -1.33
N ALA A 101 19.49 -4.20 -1.30
CA ALA A 101 20.61 -4.34 -2.23
C ALA A 101 21.29 -5.71 -2.13
N ARG A 102 21.48 -6.20 -0.89
CA ARG A 102 22.04 -7.53 -0.63
C ARG A 102 21.15 -8.63 -1.18
N MET A 103 19.85 -8.59 -0.88
CA MET A 103 18.88 -9.60 -1.31
C MET A 103 18.75 -9.64 -2.83
N GLU A 104 18.56 -8.48 -3.50
CA GLU A 104 18.44 -8.44 -4.97
C GLU A 104 19.72 -8.91 -5.67
N LEU A 105 20.89 -8.56 -5.12
CA LEU A 105 22.16 -9.05 -5.65
C LEU A 105 22.25 -10.58 -5.55
N GLU A 106 21.84 -11.15 -4.42
CA GLU A 106 21.81 -12.61 -4.21
C GLU A 106 20.84 -13.30 -5.19
N VAL A 107 19.63 -12.75 -5.35
CA VAL A 107 18.64 -13.23 -6.33
C VAL A 107 19.23 -13.18 -7.74
N CYS A 108 19.86 -12.08 -8.12
CA CYS A 108 20.44 -11.92 -9.45
C CYS A 108 21.63 -12.83 -9.70
N VAL A 109 22.47 -13.08 -8.69
CA VAL A 109 23.61 -14.02 -8.80
C VAL A 109 23.10 -15.45 -8.97
N LEU A 110 22.12 -15.87 -8.17
CA LEU A 110 21.55 -17.22 -8.24
C LEU A 110 20.76 -17.45 -9.54
N SER A 111 20.18 -16.40 -10.13
CA SER A 111 19.43 -16.47 -11.37
C SER A 111 20.28 -16.18 -12.62
N ALA A 112 21.54 -15.81 -12.45
CA ALA A 112 22.44 -15.54 -13.57
C ALA A 112 22.61 -16.77 -14.47
N ASP A 113 22.74 -16.50 -15.77
CA ASP A 113 22.90 -17.51 -16.84
C ASP A 113 21.66 -18.41 -17.13
N ARG A 114 20.59 -18.28 -16.36
CA ARG A 114 19.34 -19.02 -16.64
C ARG A 114 18.30 -18.17 -17.40
N THR A 115 18.09 -16.94 -16.99
CA THR A 115 17.06 -16.05 -17.59
C THR A 115 17.62 -14.70 -18.00
N LEU A 116 18.52 -14.11 -17.20
CA LEU A 116 19.12 -12.80 -17.41
C LEU A 116 20.58 -12.82 -16.96
N THR A 117 21.42 -12.03 -17.63
CA THR A 117 22.77 -11.76 -17.11
C THR A 117 22.68 -10.96 -15.80
N LEU A 118 23.68 -11.07 -14.95
CA LEU A 118 23.75 -10.34 -13.67
C LEU A 118 23.51 -8.82 -13.84
N PRO A 119 24.16 -8.12 -14.82
CA PRO A 119 23.86 -6.70 -15.05
C PRO A 119 22.41 -6.42 -15.48
N ALA A 120 21.82 -7.25 -16.34
CA ALA A 120 20.44 -7.07 -16.79
C ALA A 120 19.43 -7.29 -15.65
N CYS A 121 19.68 -8.28 -14.78
CA CYS A 121 18.87 -8.51 -13.59
C CYS A 121 18.93 -7.31 -12.64
N MET A 122 20.12 -6.83 -12.31
CA MET A 122 20.29 -5.68 -11.42
C MET A 122 19.74 -4.38 -12.02
N LYS A 123 19.81 -4.19 -13.33
CA LYS A 123 19.16 -3.05 -14.00
C LYS A 123 17.65 -3.07 -13.76
N ARG A 124 17.00 -4.23 -13.94
CA ARG A 124 15.57 -4.39 -13.67
C ARG A 124 15.25 -4.06 -12.21
N ALA A 125 15.99 -4.65 -11.27
CA ALA A 125 15.78 -4.42 -9.83
C ALA A 125 15.94 -2.95 -9.45
N LEU A 126 16.99 -2.27 -9.90
CA LEU A 126 17.22 -0.84 -9.64
C LEU A 126 16.14 0.05 -10.28
N THR A 127 15.70 -0.28 -11.51
CA THR A 127 14.63 0.46 -12.18
C THR A 127 13.30 0.33 -11.44
N GLU A 128 13.01 -0.85 -10.89
CA GLU A 128 11.82 -1.07 -10.07
C GLU A 128 11.94 -0.36 -8.71
N ARG A 129 13.12 -0.43 -8.07
CA ARG A 129 13.38 0.29 -6.82
C ARG A 129 13.17 1.79 -6.99
N LEU A 130 13.66 2.35 -8.09
CA LEU A 130 13.49 3.77 -8.41
C LEU A 130 12.01 4.16 -8.58
N ARG A 131 11.23 3.34 -9.28
CA ARG A 131 9.79 3.59 -9.46
C ARG A 131 9.01 3.62 -8.14
N ASN A 132 9.46 2.88 -7.15
CA ASN A 132 8.78 2.75 -5.85
C ASN A 132 9.46 3.57 -4.74
N ALA A 133 10.52 4.32 -5.06
CA ALA A 133 11.30 5.04 -4.06
C ALA A 133 10.53 6.18 -3.38
N ASP A 134 9.56 6.78 -4.08
CA ASP A 134 8.66 7.82 -3.57
C ASP A 134 7.69 7.28 -2.50
N GLN A 135 7.46 5.97 -2.47
CA GLN A 135 6.62 5.31 -1.46
C GLN A 135 7.38 4.96 -0.17
N ALA A 136 8.69 5.21 -0.12
CA ALA A 136 9.51 4.88 1.05
C ALA A 136 9.10 5.69 2.29
N VAL A 137 8.61 6.92 2.09
CA VAL A 137 8.11 7.80 3.16
C VAL A 137 6.89 8.56 2.65
N GLN A 138 5.82 8.54 3.43
CA GLN A 138 4.57 9.22 3.11
C GLN A 138 4.16 10.14 4.25
N ALA A 139 3.85 11.40 3.94
CA ALA A 139 3.25 12.34 4.89
C ALA A 139 1.73 12.33 4.69
N LEU A 140 0.97 11.75 5.63
CA LEU A 140 -0.47 11.57 5.52
C LEU A 140 -1.14 11.67 6.88
N GLY A 141 -2.25 12.42 6.97
CA GLY A 141 -3.08 12.48 8.19
C GLY A 141 -2.37 13.05 9.43
N GLY A 142 -1.32 13.85 9.24
CA GLY A 142 -0.49 14.37 10.33
C GLY A 142 0.62 13.44 10.78
N TYR A 143 0.82 12.30 10.10
CA TYR A 143 1.88 11.33 10.34
C TYR A 143 2.92 11.36 9.23
N VAL A 144 4.18 11.09 9.57
CA VAL A 144 5.20 10.64 8.64
C VAL A 144 5.30 9.13 8.77
N ILE A 145 4.93 8.42 7.73
CA ILE A 145 4.86 6.96 7.71
C ILE A 145 5.97 6.45 6.80
N GLN A 146 6.80 5.59 7.35
CA GLN A 146 7.92 4.95 6.69
C GLN A 146 7.55 3.53 6.26
N ARG A 147 7.93 3.15 5.05
CA ARG A 147 7.88 1.77 4.58
C ARG A 147 8.97 0.95 5.23
N MET A 148 8.58 -0.11 5.90
CA MET A 148 9.47 -1.13 6.45
C MET A 148 9.46 -2.35 5.56
N GLU A 149 10.58 -3.05 5.49
CA GLU A 149 10.77 -4.19 4.60
C GLU A 149 11.42 -5.36 5.37
N ARG A 150 10.94 -6.57 5.12
CA ARG A 150 11.60 -7.83 5.48
C ARG A 150 11.87 -8.58 4.20
N LEU A 151 13.15 -8.82 3.93
CA LEU A 151 13.64 -9.29 2.64
C LEU A 151 14.50 -10.52 2.84
N ALA A 152 14.27 -11.57 2.03
CA ALA A 152 15.10 -12.76 2.04
C ALA A 152 15.16 -13.39 0.64
N ALA A 153 16.29 -14.02 0.31
CA ALA A 153 16.44 -14.89 -0.83
C ALA A 153 16.79 -16.30 -0.30
N THR A 154 16.03 -17.31 -0.71
CA THR A 154 16.25 -18.70 -0.29
C THR A 154 16.53 -19.54 -1.52
N PRO A 155 17.74 -20.10 -1.67
CA PRO A 155 18.07 -21.01 -2.76
C PRO A 155 17.16 -22.23 -2.74
N LEU A 156 16.66 -22.65 -3.90
CA LEU A 156 15.93 -23.91 -4.03
C LEU A 156 16.89 -25.09 -4.02
N PRO A 157 16.50 -26.23 -3.42
CA PRO A 157 17.25 -27.51 -3.54
C PRO A 157 17.44 -27.88 -5.01
N GLN A 158 18.59 -28.54 -5.32
CA GLN A 158 18.85 -29.01 -6.66
C GLN A 158 17.73 -29.93 -7.15
N GLY A 159 17.27 -29.72 -8.37
CA GLY A 159 16.17 -30.50 -8.98
C GLY A 159 14.76 -29.96 -8.64
N GLN A 160 14.61 -29.02 -7.72
CA GLN A 160 13.35 -28.33 -7.48
C GLN A 160 13.32 -27.01 -8.28
N GLY A 161 12.26 -26.77 -9.01
CA GLY A 161 12.09 -25.51 -9.79
C GLY A 161 12.74 -25.54 -11.19
N GLU A 162 13.51 -26.57 -11.57
CA GLU A 162 14.09 -26.67 -12.91
C GLU A 162 13.05 -26.92 -14.00
N ALA A 163 11.94 -27.56 -13.66
CA ALA A 163 10.88 -27.89 -14.61
C ALA A 163 9.90 -26.73 -14.87
N ASP A 164 9.74 -25.81 -13.92
CA ASP A 164 8.56 -24.96 -13.93
C ASP A 164 8.78 -23.49 -14.20
N PHE A 165 9.97 -22.91 -14.15
CA PHE A 165 10.19 -21.47 -14.49
C PHE A 165 11.65 -21.03 -14.31
N GLY A 166 12.56 -21.95 -14.06
CA GLY A 166 14.00 -21.65 -14.12
C GLY A 166 14.56 -20.76 -13.00
N ALA A 167 13.79 -20.40 -12.01
CA ALA A 167 14.29 -19.60 -10.89
C ALA A 167 14.87 -20.52 -9.80
N PRO A 168 16.19 -20.49 -9.54
CA PRO A 168 16.82 -21.32 -8.54
C PRO A 168 16.66 -20.78 -7.11
N VAL A 169 15.82 -19.74 -6.94
CA VAL A 169 15.68 -18.99 -5.71
C VAL A 169 14.25 -18.54 -5.52
N VAL A 170 13.72 -18.63 -4.32
CA VAL A 170 12.49 -17.96 -3.91
C VAL A 170 12.82 -16.68 -3.16
N ALA A 171 12.11 -15.61 -3.49
CA ALA A 171 12.26 -14.31 -2.84
C ALA A 171 11.11 -14.05 -1.87
N THR A 172 11.44 -13.53 -0.70
CA THR A 172 10.49 -13.00 0.27
C THR A 172 10.63 -11.48 0.28
N ARG A 173 9.52 -10.77 0.02
CA ARG A 173 9.42 -9.31 0.08
C ARG A 173 8.17 -8.94 0.87
N ILE A 174 8.32 -8.62 2.14
CA ILE A 174 7.21 -8.28 3.02
C ILE A 174 7.36 -6.83 3.45
N ASN A 175 6.33 -6.03 3.15
CA ASN A 175 6.31 -4.60 3.43
C ASN A 175 5.18 -4.27 4.41
N TRP A 176 5.45 -3.31 5.32
CA TRP A 176 4.45 -2.79 6.24
C TRP A 176 4.73 -1.32 6.60
N PRO A 177 3.69 -0.54 7.00
CA PRO A 177 3.87 0.84 7.41
C PRO A 177 4.38 0.95 8.85
N ARG A 178 5.23 1.95 9.10
CA ARG A 178 5.68 2.35 10.42
C ARG A 178 5.48 3.86 10.59
N ILE A 179 4.78 4.29 11.63
CA ILE A 179 4.74 5.69 12.01
C ILE A 179 6.09 6.07 12.58
N ASP A 180 6.76 7.02 11.95
CA ASP A 180 8.02 7.58 12.42
C ASP A 180 7.80 8.90 13.18
N VAL A 181 6.91 9.77 12.68
CA VAL A 181 6.57 11.06 13.30
C VAL A 181 5.05 11.22 13.35
N PRO A 182 4.47 11.70 14.47
CA PRO A 182 5.11 11.95 15.75
C PRO A 182 5.43 10.64 16.49
N PRO A 183 6.55 10.57 17.22
CA PRO A 183 6.84 9.43 18.08
C PRO A 183 5.90 9.42 19.30
N GLY A 184 5.71 8.24 19.89
CA GLY A 184 4.91 8.10 21.12
C GLY A 184 4.32 6.71 21.29
N ALA A 185 3.70 6.46 22.44
CA ALA A 185 3.16 5.14 22.78
C ALA A 185 2.11 4.63 21.78
N LYS A 186 1.28 5.52 21.23
CA LYS A 186 0.26 5.15 20.22
C LYS A 186 0.90 4.73 18.92
N ALA A 187 1.89 5.50 18.44
CA ALA A 187 2.66 5.17 17.25
C ALA A 187 3.44 3.84 17.44
N ALA A 188 4.06 3.65 18.61
CA ALA A 188 4.76 2.41 18.93
C ALA A 188 3.81 1.20 18.90
N ARG A 189 2.59 1.34 19.47
CA ARG A 189 1.61 0.25 19.44
C ARG A 189 1.09 -0.05 18.04
N PHE A 190 0.83 0.98 17.22
CA PHE A 190 0.51 0.78 15.81
C PHE A 190 1.63 0.02 15.09
N ASN A 191 2.88 0.46 15.28
CA ASN A 191 4.04 -0.14 14.62
C ASN A 191 4.21 -1.62 14.99
N GLU A 192 3.99 -1.97 16.27
CA GLU A 192 4.01 -3.35 16.74
C GLU A 192 2.95 -4.20 16.01
N VAL A 193 1.70 -3.74 15.97
CA VAL A 193 0.60 -4.46 15.33
C VAL A 193 0.81 -4.57 13.83
N ALA A 194 1.20 -3.48 13.16
CA ALA A 194 1.44 -3.46 11.72
C ALA A 194 2.57 -4.41 11.29
N ALA A 195 3.62 -4.56 12.11
CA ALA A 195 4.73 -5.47 11.83
C ALA A 195 4.38 -6.95 12.00
N GLN A 196 3.33 -7.28 12.78
CA GLN A 196 2.90 -8.65 13.06
C GLN A 196 1.86 -9.17 12.05
N LEU A 197 1.12 -8.28 11.38
CA LEU A 197 0.04 -8.64 10.45
C LEU A 197 0.50 -9.40 9.22
N PRO A 198 1.59 -9.00 8.52
CA PRO A 198 2.04 -9.76 7.38
C PRO A 198 2.41 -11.19 7.78
N PRO A 199 1.96 -12.21 7.02
CA PRO A 199 2.29 -13.58 7.33
C PRO A 199 3.81 -13.78 7.38
N SER A 200 4.26 -14.68 8.25
CA SER A 200 5.63 -15.16 8.18
C SER A 200 5.84 -15.89 6.84
N SER A 201 6.98 -15.65 6.19
CA SER A 201 7.33 -16.40 5.00
C SER A 201 7.36 -17.90 5.32
N ARG A 202 6.79 -18.72 4.42
CA ARG A 202 6.98 -20.17 4.45
C ARG A 202 8.26 -20.51 3.71
N GLU A 203 8.99 -21.49 4.20
CA GLU A 203 10.14 -21.99 3.47
C GLU A 203 9.75 -22.43 2.05
N LEU A 204 10.57 -22.08 1.07
CA LEU A 204 10.41 -22.43 -0.34
C LEU A 204 9.11 -21.94 -0.99
N VAL A 205 8.52 -20.86 -0.48
CA VAL A 205 7.36 -20.18 -1.09
C VAL A 205 7.73 -18.74 -1.35
N GLU A 206 7.73 -18.31 -2.62
CA GLU A 206 7.80 -16.89 -2.93
C GLU A 206 6.67 -16.17 -2.23
N THR A 207 7.01 -15.09 -1.52
CA THR A 207 6.03 -14.33 -0.74
C THR A 207 6.26 -12.84 -0.98
N VAL A 208 5.26 -12.19 -1.52
CA VAL A 208 5.22 -10.73 -1.65
C VAL A 208 4.03 -10.21 -0.87
N VAL A 209 4.30 -9.33 0.08
CA VAL A 209 3.26 -8.58 0.79
C VAL A 209 3.51 -7.10 0.54
N ASP A 210 2.50 -6.43 0.08
CA ASP A 210 2.51 -4.98 -0.08
C ASP A 210 1.31 -4.34 0.61
N TYR A 211 1.34 -3.02 0.76
CA TYR A 211 0.27 -2.31 1.44
C TYR A 211 -0.04 -0.96 0.78
N ALA A 212 -1.26 -0.50 1.03
CA ALA A 212 -1.70 0.86 0.75
C ALA A 212 -2.38 1.46 1.99
N ILE A 213 -2.10 2.73 2.28
CA ILE A 213 -2.78 3.45 3.36
C ILE A 213 -4.05 4.04 2.76
N ALA A 214 -5.19 3.47 3.11
CA ALA A 214 -6.49 3.89 2.60
C ALA A 214 -7.03 5.14 3.34
N TYR A 215 -6.68 5.26 4.63
CA TYR A 215 -7.03 6.41 5.47
C TYR A 215 -5.99 6.58 6.59
N ALA A 216 -5.64 7.82 6.87
CA ALA A 216 -4.89 8.16 8.07
C ALA A 216 -5.47 9.42 8.71
N GLY A 217 -5.87 9.32 9.96
CA GLY A 217 -6.41 10.42 10.74
C GLY A 217 -6.09 10.26 12.23
N PRO A 218 -6.41 11.27 13.06
CA PRO A 218 -6.03 11.27 14.48
C PRO A 218 -6.71 10.17 15.31
N THR A 219 -7.83 9.62 14.82
CA THR A 219 -8.63 8.59 15.51
C THR A 219 -8.41 7.21 14.95
N LEU A 220 -8.20 7.09 13.63
CA LEU A 220 -8.13 5.82 12.90
C LEU A 220 -7.04 5.88 11.83
N ILE A 221 -6.35 4.77 11.65
CA ILE A 221 -5.54 4.49 10.46
C ILE A 221 -6.06 3.18 9.85
N SER A 222 -6.35 3.20 8.53
CA SER A 222 -6.75 2.03 7.75
C SER A 222 -5.70 1.72 6.71
N VAL A 223 -5.17 0.50 6.76
CA VAL A 223 -4.13 0.00 5.84
C VAL A 223 -4.65 -1.27 5.19
N GLN A 224 -4.65 -1.30 3.86
CA GLN A 224 -4.93 -2.51 3.09
C GLN A 224 -3.62 -3.23 2.80
N PHE A 225 -3.56 -4.52 3.10
CA PHE A 225 -2.46 -5.41 2.71
C PHE A 225 -2.90 -6.32 1.58
N THR A 226 -2.01 -6.54 0.63
CA THR A 226 -2.16 -7.52 -0.45
C THR A 226 -1.03 -8.54 -0.34
N THR A 227 -1.37 -9.82 -0.43
CA THR A 227 -0.42 -10.92 -0.36
C THR A 227 -0.44 -11.69 -1.66
N TYR A 228 0.72 -11.95 -2.22
CA TYR A 228 0.97 -12.90 -3.30
C TYR A 228 1.90 -13.98 -2.79
N THR A 229 1.59 -15.24 -3.10
CA THR A 229 2.45 -16.37 -2.79
C THR A 229 2.54 -17.31 -3.98
N TYR A 230 3.73 -17.86 -4.23
CA TYR A 230 3.93 -18.88 -5.24
C TYR A 230 4.88 -19.97 -4.73
N ALA A 231 4.38 -21.19 -4.67
CA ALA A 231 5.21 -22.36 -4.40
C ALA A 231 5.71 -22.93 -5.74
N PRO A 232 7.02 -23.19 -5.92
CA PRO A 232 7.53 -23.82 -7.13
C PRO A 232 6.77 -25.11 -7.45
N GLY A 233 6.30 -25.24 -8.69
CA GLY A 233 5.49 -26.39 -9.14
C GLY A 233 3.98 -26.26 -8.85
N ALA A 234 3.53 -25.21 -8.21
CA ALA A 234 2.09 -24.97 -8.04
C ALA A 234 1.42 -24.60 -9.38
N ALA A 235 0.21 -25.09 -9.60
CA ALA A 235 -0.57 -24.83 -10.82
C ALA A 235 -0.93 -23.34 -11.00
N HIS A 236 -1.01 -22.60 -9.90
CA HIS A 236 -1.27 -21.14 -9.89
C HIS A 236 -0.76 -20.52 -8.57
N PRO A 237 -0.55 -19.20 -8.55
CA PRO A 237 -0.19 -18.50 -7.31
C PRO A 237 -1.33 -18.53 -6.28
N GLY A 238 -0.98 -18.33 -5.02
CA GLY A 238 -1.89 -17.96 -3.95
C GLY A 238 -1.99 -16.45 -3.79
N GLY A 239 -2.97 -15.99 -3.07
CA GLY A 239 -3.11 -14.57 -2.78
C GLY A 239 -4.08 -14.29 -1.64
N GLY A 240 -4.00 -13.10 -1.10
CA GLY A 240 -4.85 -12.61 -0.03
C GLY A 240 -4.99 -11.10 -0.05
N ALA A 241 -6.03 -10.61 0.58
CA ALA A 241 -6.18 -9.21 0.90
C ALA A 241 -6.79 -9.09 2.30
N GLU A 242 -6.23 -8.22 3.11
CA GLU A 242 -6.77 -7.92 4.45
C GLU A 242 -6.49 -6.48 4.82
N ALA A 243 -7.18 -5.97 5.84
CA ALA A 243 -7.02 -4.62 6.31
C ALA A 243 -6.65 -4.58 7.80
N LEU A 244 -5.77 -3.66 8.13
CA LEU A 244 -5.53 -3.19 9.49
C LEU A 244 -6.30 -1.90 9.69
N ASN A 245 -7.35 -1.94 10.49
CA ASN A 245 -8.05 -0.77 10.98
C ASN A 245 -7.65 -0.54 12.44
N PHE A 246 -6.84 0.48 12.71
CA PHE A 246 -6.26 0.71 14.01
C PHE A 246 -6.80 1.99 14.65
N LEU A 247 -7.42 1.85 15.82
CA LEU A 247 -7.92 2.96 16.61
C LEU A 247 -6.78 3.59 17.40
N MET A 248 -6.31 4.75 16.95
CA MET A 248 -5.15 5.45 17.51
C MET A 248 -5.36 5.87 18.98
N ALA A 249 -6.58 6.25 19.36
CA ALA A 249 -6.88 6.64 20.75
C ALA A 249 -6.90 5.43 21.69
N ALA A 250 -7.47 4.32 21.24
CA ALA A 250 -7.63 3.09 22.02
C ALA A 250 -6.38 2.18 22.00
N GLY A 251 -5.48 2.37 21.02
CA GLY A 251 -4.27 1.54 20.89
C GLY A 251 -4.55 0.09 20.52
N ARG A 252 -5.65 -0.18 19.80
CA ARG A 252 -6.08 -1.51 19.36
C ARG A 252 -6.71 -1.49 17.96
N THR A 253 -6.93 -2.67 17.42
CA THR A 253 -7.71 -2.85 16.20
C THR A 253 -9.19 -2.50 16.40
N LEU A 254 -9.82 -2.07 15.32
CA LEU A 254 -11.25 -1.74 15.26
C LEU A 254 -12.10 -3.01 15.38
N GLU A 255 -13.19 -2.89 16.12
CA GLU A 255 -14.25 -3.89 16.24
C GLU A 255 -15.57 -3.36 15.66
N PRO A 256 -16.51 -4.23 15.22
CA PRO A 256 -17.79 -3.77 14.68
C PRO A 256 -18.58 -2.86 15.65
N ALA A 257 -18.47 -3.11 16.96
CA ALA A 257 -19.13 -2.32 18.00
C ALA A 257 -18.60 -0.90 18.14
N ASP A 258 -17.42 -0.60 17.59
CA ASP A 258 -16.87 0.77 17.54
C ASP A 258 -17.58 1.63 16.48
N VAL A 259 -18.22 0.98 15.50
CA VAL A 259 -18.77 1.60 14.29
C VAL A 259 -20.28 1.57 14.27
N PHE A 260 -20.88 0.39 14.51
CA PHE A 260 -22.30 0.14 14.30
C PHE A 260 -23.09 0.15 15.59
N LYS A 261 -24.32 0.66 15.50
CA LYS A 261 -25.33 0.58 16.58
C LYS A 261 -25.73 -0.87 16.80
N ALA A 262 -25.83 -1.30 18.05
CA ALA A 262 -26.20 -2.67 18.42
C ALA A 262 -27.66 -3.04 18.09
N ASP A 263 -28.53 -2.04 18.04
CA ASP A 263 -29.98 -2.17 17.81
C ASP A 263 -30.39 -2.04 16.34
N THR A 264 -29.43 -2.09 15.42
CA THR A 264 -29.68 -2.01 13.97
C THR A 264 -29.29 -3.29 13.26
N ASP A 265 -29.90 -3.52 12.10
CA ASP A 265 -29.66 -4.71 11.27
C ASP A 265 -28.55 -4.48 10.22
N TRP A 266 -27.42 -3.88 10.68
CA TRP A 266 -26.29 -3.53 9.83
C TRP A 266 -25.67 -4.74 9.12
N GLN A 267 -25.65 -5.93 9.77
CA GLN A 267 -25.13 -7.15 9.15
C GLN A 267 -25.94 -7.55 7.91
N THR A 268 -27.26 -7.53 8.02
CA THR A 268 -28.15 -7.85 6.89
C THR A 268 -28.00 -6.81 5.79
N PHE A 269 -27.85 -5.53 6.13
CA PHE A 269 -27.56 -4.48 5.16
C PHE A 269 -26.26 -4.77 4.40
N LEU A 270 -25.15 -5.07 5.09
CA LEU A 270 -23.86 -5.38 4.45
C LEU A 270 -23.94 -6.63 3.59
N VAL A 271 -24.64 -7.69 4.03
CA VAL A 271 -24.87 -8.92 3.24
C VAL A 271 -25.61 -8.59 1.94
N ASN A 272 -26.70 -7.82 2.01
CA ASN A 272 -27.48 -7.47 0.82
C ASN A 272 -26.68 -6.61 -0.16
N ARG A 273 -25.87 -5.66 0.36
CA ARG A 273 -24.99 -4.82 -0.48
C ARG A 273 -23.89 -5.66 -1.14
N ALA A 274 -23.28 -6.59 -0.40
CA ALA A 274 -22.30 -7.52 -0.94
C ALA A 274 -22.93 -8.42 -2.02
N ALA A 275 -24.08 -9.03 -1.77
CA ALA A 275 -24.78 -9.87 -2.74
C ALA A 275 -25.09 -9.10 -4.03
N SER A 276 -25.63 -7.88 -3.90
CA SER A 276 -25.94 -7.02 -5.06
C SER A 276 -24.70 -6.60 -5.83
N GLY A 277 -23.60 -6.25 -5.12
CA GLY A 277 -22.35 -5.79 -5.76
C GLY A 277 -21.56 -6.91 -6.44
N LEU A 278 -21.82 -8.16 -6.07
CA LEU A 278 -21.17 -9.35 -6.63
C LEU A 278 -22.03 -10.08 -7.67
N ALA A 279 -23.29 -9.67 -7.89
CA ALA A 279 -24.24 -10.39 -8.72
C ALA A 279 -23.74 -10.65 -10.15
N ASP A 280 -23.23 -9.61 -10.81
CA ASP A 280 -22.73 -9.72 -12.19
C ASP A 280 -21.52 -10.65 -12.29
N VAL A 281 -20.63 -10.60 -11.33
CA VAL A 281 -19.42 -11.44 -11.29
C VAL A 281 -19.80 -12.91 -11.16
N PHE A 282 -20.73 -13.23 -10.25
CA PHE A 282 -21.16 -14.62 -10.06
C PHE A 282 -22.10 -15.11 -11.16
N ALA A 283 -22.81 -14.23 -11.87
CA ALA A 283 -23.55 -14.62 -13.09
C ALA A 283 -22.62 -15.21 -14.17
N GLU A 284 -21.36 -14.80 -14.22
CA GLU A 284 -20.36 -15.31 -15.15
C GLU A 284 -19.64 -16.57 -14.62
N PHE A 285 -19.38 -16.67 -13.32
CA PHE A 285 -18.49 -17.69 -12.74
C PHE A 285 -19.21 -18.80 -11.94
N GLY A 286 -20.51 -18.77 -11.78
CA GLY A 286 -21.26 -19.82 -11.10
C GLY A 286 -22.35 -19.33 -10.15
N GLU A 287 -22.66 -20.12 -9.11
CA GLU A 287 -23.69 -19.74 -8.15
C GLU A 287 -23.23 -18.62 -7.21
N PRO A 288 -24.11 -17.65 -6.89
CA PRO A 288 -23.80 -16.62 -5.90
C PRO A 288 -23.47 -17.23 -4.53
N PRO A 289 -22.59 -16.61 -3.75
CA PRO A 289 -22.27 -17.07 -2.41
C PRO A 289 -23.51 -17.02 -1.51
N GLY A 290 -23.68 -18.06 -0.69
CA GLY A 290 -24.78 -18.11 0.26
C GLY A 290 -24.71 -16.98 1.30
N PRO A 291 -25.88 -16.58 1.87
CA PRO A 291 -25.96 -15.45 2.80
C PRO A 291 -25.14 -15.65 4.08
N GLU A 292 -24.93 -16.88 4.52
CA GLU A 292 -24.09 -17.20 5.69
C GLU A 292 -22.62 -16.93 5.41
N LEU A 293 -22.12 -17.33 4.24
CA LEU A 293 -20.75 -17.08 3.82
C LEU A 293 -20.47 -15.59 3.67
N LEU A 294 -21.40 -14.85 3.07
CA LEU A 294 -21.33 -13.39 2.99
C LEU A 294 -21.34 -12.76 4.38
N ARG A 295 -22.24 -13.21 5.28
CA ARG A 295 -22.30 -12.68 6.66
C ARG A 295 -21.00 -12.89 7.41
N ASP A 296 -20.41 -14.08 7.31
CA ASP A 296 -19.10 -14.37 7.92
C ASP A 296 -18.01 -13.44 7.40
N ALA A 297 -17.99 -13.13 6.10
CA ALA A 297 -17.03 -12.22 5.51
C ALA A 297 -17.28 -10.77 5.91
N VAL A 298 -18.50 -10.23 5.71
CA VAL A 298 -18.79 -8.81 5.89
C VAL A 298 -18.77 -8.34 7.35
N THR A 299 -18.79 -9.26 8.31
CA THR A 299 -18.72 -8.91 9.74
C THR A 299 -17.29 -8.85 10.30
N LYS A 300 -16.28 -9.14 9.50
CA LYS A 300 -14.87 -9.16 9.91
C LYS A 300 -14.17 -7.84 9.59
N PRO A 301 -13.82 -6.98 10.56
CA PRO A 301 -13.14 -5.71 10.28
C PRO A 301 -11.81 -5.85 9.52
N ARG A 302 -11.16 -7.01 9.60
CA ARG A 302 -9.96 -7.29 8.78
C ARG A 302 -10.22 -7.39 7.28
N LEU A 303 -11.48 -7.40 6.86
CA LEU A 303 -11.91 -7.34 5.46
C LEU A 303 -12.56 -5.99 5.10
N TRP A 304 -12.38 -4.97 5.93
CA TRP A 304 -12.91 -3.63 5.72
C TRP A 304 -11.78 -2.66 5.40
N VAL A 305 -11.81 -2.07 4.23
CA VAL A 305 -10.94 -0.93 3.91
C VAL A 305 -11.74 0.34 4.10
N ILE A 306 -11.28 1.17 5.02
CA ILE A 306 -11.94 2.41 5.39
C ILE A 306 -11.21 3.55 4.69
N SER A 307 -11.96 4.37 3.96
CA SER A 307 -11.43 5.53 3.23
C SER A 307 -12.27 6.79 3.53
N GLU A 308 -11.85 7.94 3.03
CA GLU A 308 -12.64 9.17 3.12
C GLU A 308 -14.01 9.03 2.45
N ASN A 309 -14.13 8.18 1.44
CA ASN A 309 -15.34 8.05 0.60
C ASN A 309 -16.31 6.96 1.04
N GLY A 310 -15.91 6.05 1.93
CA GLY A 310 -16.74 4.93 2.36
C GLY A 310 -15.97 3.73 2.86
N LEU A 311 -16.73 2.65 3.03
CA LEU A 311 -16.26 1.33 3.38
C LEU A 311 -16.15 0.47 2.13
N THR A 312 -15.02 -0.17 1.91
CA THR A 312 -14.85 -1.23 0.92
C THR A 312 -14.75 -2.58 1.63
N LEU A 313 -15.65 -3.49 1.27
CA LEU A 313 -15.59 -4.89 1.71
C LEU A 313 -14.65 -5.66 0.78
N LEU A 314 -13.65 -6.33 1.36
CA LEU A 314 -12.71 -7.17 0.63
C LEU A 314 -13.17 -8.63 0.63
N PHE A 315 -13.05 -9.26 -0.53
CA PHE A 315 -13.26 -10.68 -0.69
C PHE A 315 -12.03 -11.29 -1.40
N PRO A 316 -11.05 -11.79 -0.63
CA PRO A 316 -9.88 -12.44 -1.20
C PRO A 316 -10.25 -13.62 -2.10
N PRO A 317 -9.34 -14.09 -2.98
CA PRO A 317 -9.57 -15.30 -3.76
C PRO A 317 -10.02 -16.46 -2.86
N TYR A 318 -10.97 -17.25 -3.33
CA TYR A 318 -11.64 -18.35 -2.62
C TYR A 318 -12.54 -17.97 -1.42
N ALA A 319 -12.50 -16.73 -0.92
CA ALA A 319 -13.28 -16.33 0.26
C ALA A 319 -14.80 -16.56 0.10
N LEU A 320 -15.27 -16.54 -1.14
CA LEU A 320 -16.69 -16.71 -1.49
C LEU A 320 -17.00 -18.06 -2.18
N GLY A 321 -16.06 -19.02 -2.13
CA GLY A 321 -16.25 -20.34 -2.72
C GLY A 321 -16.07 -20.42 -4.25
N GLY A 322 -15.72 -19.30 -4.91
CA GLY A 322 -15.48 -19.27 -6.35
C GLY A 322 -14.08 -19.80 -6.74
N PRO A 323 -13.80 -20.00 -8.04
CA PRO A 323 -12.50 -20.43 -8.54
C PRO A 323 -11.44 -19.34 -8.37
N TRP A 324 -10.14 -19.71 -8.45
CA TRP A 324 -9.04 -18.74 -8.43
C TRP A 324 -9.18 -17.65 -9.50
N ALA A 325 -9.69 -18.03 -10.68
CA ALA A 325 -9.89 -17.11 -11.81
C ALA A 325 -10.83 -15.93 -11.49
N LEU A 326 -11.69 -16.06 -10.48
CA LEU A 326 -12.51 -14.97 -9.97
C LEU A 326 -11.66 -13.82 -9.41
N GLY A 327 -10.47 -14.12 -8.91
CA GLY A 327 -9.60 -13.14 -8.27
C GLY A 327 -10.14 -12.62 -6.94
N ALA A 328 -9.57 -11.50 -6.49
CA ALA A 328 -10.12 -10.76 -5.35
C ALA A 328 -11.26 -9.86 -5.82
N GLN A 329 -12.34 -9.79 -5.04
CA GLN A 329 -13.50 -8.94 -5.31
C GLN A 329 -13.63 -7.85 -4.24
N GLU A 330 -14.23 -6.72 -4.61
CA GLU A 330 -14.46 -5.58 -3.74
C GLU A 330 -15.87 -5.04 -3.91
N VAL A 331 -16.50 -4.70 -2.79
CA VAL A 331 -17.80 -4.02 -2.80
C VAL A 331 -17.69 -2.72 -2.01
N ARG A 332 -17.93 -1.59 -2.68
CA ARG A 332 -17.88 -0.26 -2.10
C ARG A 332 -19.23 0.18 -1.60
N ILE A 333 -19.26 0.79 -0.41
CA ILE A 333 -20.44 1.30 0.27
C ILE A 333 -20.11 2.71 0.75
N SER A 334 -20.90 3.69 0.32
CA SER A 334 -20.70 5.08 0.72
C SER A 334 -21.07 5.33 2.17
N TRP A 335 -20.52 6.37 2.78
CA TRP A 335 -20.90 6.78 4.14
C TRP A 335 -22.38 7.15 4.23
N ALA A 336 -22.97 7.72 3.17
CA ALA A 336 -24.41 8.05 3.11
C ALA A 336 -25.30 6.78 3.24
N GLU A 337 -24.93 5.67 2.60
CA GLU A 337 -25.64 4.40 2.71
C GLU A 337 -25.51 3.79 4.11
N LEU A 338 -24.38 3.99 4.77
CA LEU A 338 -24.10 3.45 6.11
C LEU A 338 -24.69 4.29 7.24
N GLN A 339 -24.99 5.57 7.02
CA GLN A 339 -25.43 6.55 8.03
C GLN A 339 -26.51 6.03 8.98
N PRO A 340 -27.57 5.32 8.55
CA PRO A 340 -28.61 4.80 9.45
C PRO A 340 -28.08 3.83 10.52
N TYR A 341 -26.99 3.15 10.23
CA TYR A 341 -26.42 2.08 11.04
C TYR A 341 -25.25 2.54 11.92
N LEU A 342 -24.66 3.70 11.62
CA LEU A 342 -23.48 4.20 12.32
C LEU A 342 -23.82 4.75 13.70
N ARG A 343 -22.97 4.49 14.67
CA ARG A 343 -22.97 5.18 15.97
C ARG A 343 -22.67 6.66 15.80
N ALA A 344 -23.26 7.48 16.66
CA ALA A 344 -23.01 8.92 16.64
C ALA A 344 -21.56 9.29 17.03
N ASP A 345 -20.90 8.42 17.79
CA ASP A 345 -19.53 8.55 18.28
C ASP A 345 -18.55 7.62 17.53
N ALA A 346 -18.93 7.09 16.35
CA ALA A 346 -18.04 6.32 15.52
C ALA A 346 -16.79 7.15 15.16
N PRO A 347 -15.59 6.53 15.10
CA PRO A 347 -14.37 7.27 14.80
C PRO A 347 -14.40 7.85 13.39
N ALA A 348 -13.75 9.01 13.15
CA ALA A 348 -13.59 9.53 11.79
C ALA A 348 -12.83 8.50 10.93
N PRO A 349 -13.18 8.34 9.64
CA PRO A 349 -14.10 9.15 8.84
C PRO A 349 -15.58 8.72 8.90
N PHE A 350 -15.97 7.78 9.73
CA PHE A 350 -17.35 7.34 9.86
C PHE A 350 -18.25 8.54 10.22
N GLY A 351 -19.22 8.85 9.38
CA GLY A 351 -20.17 9.94 9.64
C GLY A 351 -19.65 11.37 9.37
N SER A 352 -18.47 11.53 8.79
CA SER A 352 -17.98 12.79 8.30
C SER A 352 -18.60 13.07 6.92
N SER A 353 -19.81 13.60 6.88
CA SER A 353 -20.50 14.06 5.65
C SER A 353 -20.81 15.56 5.75
#